data_024546bcb073ed9693bbeab8af083379
#
_entry.id   024546bcb073ed9693bbeab8af083379
#
_cell.length_a   1.000
_cell.length_b   1.000
_cell.length_c   1.000
_cell.angle_alpha   90.00
_cell.angle_beta   90.00
_cell.angle_gamma   90.00
#
_symmetry.space_group_name_H-M   'P 1'
#
loop_
_entity.id
_entity.type
_entity.pdbx_description
1 polymer ?
#
loop_
_entity_poly.entity_id
_entity_poly.type
_entity_poly.pdbx_seq_one_letter_code
_entity_poly.pdbx_strand_id
1 'polypeptide(L)'
;MHVTFGLYLDARQGPSPTNHFDQPVVGRLGFLSLLETYLGLAKPDVSSASRVAVYSGLLRAQDNGGRFYSESFQADSIGTAARLLAWRDEWRLGGWGGNAQPEHPLRLLELAAIETAAAGTLPAG
;
A
#
# COMPACT_ATOMS: atom_id res chain seq x y z
N MET A 1 -23.96 2.64 -19.79
CA MET A 1 -23.57 3.17 -18.44
C MET A 1 -22.91 4.52 -18.61
N HIS A 2 -23.34 5.52 -17.86
CA HIS A 2 -22.68 6.82 -17.80
C HIS A 2 -21.91 6.95 -16.48
N VAL A 3 -20.63 7.35 -16.56
CA VAL A 3 -19.79 7.57 -15.39
C VAL A 3 -19.56 9.07 -15.23
N THR A 4 -19.88 9.63 -14.07
CA THR A 4 -19.52 11.00 -13.72
C THR A 4 -18.22 10.97 -12.95
N PHE A 5 -17.18 11.63 -13.47
CA PHE A 5 -15.85 11.67 -12.91
C PHE A 5 -15.46 13.06 -12.43
N GLY A 6 -14.84 13.14 -11.24
CA GLY A 6 -14.27 14.38 -10.71
C GLY A 6 -13.06 14.08 -9.83
N LEU A 7 -11.96 14.81 -10.05
CA LEU A 7 -10.69 14.61 -9.35
C LEU A 7 -10.76 14.72 -7.82
N TYR A 8 -11.76 15.42 -7.30
CA TYR A 8 -11.93 15.70 -5.87
C TYR A 8 -13.03 14.89 -5.19
N LEU A 9 -13.71 14.00 -5.92
CA LEU A 9 -14.87 13.28 -5.38
C LEU A 9 -14.51 12.23 -4.34
N ASP A 10 -13.30 11.69 -4.37
CA ASP A 10 -12.82 10.73 -3.36
C ASP A 10 -12.61 11.36 -1.97
N ALA A 11 -12.35 12.68 -1.92
CA ALA A 11 -12.01 13.40 -0.68
C ALA A 11 -13.20 14.24 -0.15
N ARG A 12 -14.40 14.09 -0.69
CA ARG A 12 -15.53 14.95 -0.38
C ARG A 12 -16.12 14.63 1.00
N GLN A 13 -16.05 15.59 1.91
CA GLN A 13 -16.84 15.62 3.14
C GLN A 13 -18.16 16.37 2.85
N GLY A 14 -19.27 15.65 2.71
CA GLY A 14 -20.57 16.23 2.46
C GLY A 14 -21.55 15.19 1.93
N PRO A 15 -22.84 15.54 1.75
CA PRO A 15 -23.79 14.61 1.17
C PRO A 15 -23.30 14.18 -0.21
N SER A 16 -23.11 12.89 -0.36
CA SER A 16 -22.71 12.30 -1.64
C SER A 16 -23.76 12.64 -2.70
N PRO A 17 -23.34 13.01 -3.92
CA PRO A 17 -24.27 13.05 -5.03
C PRO A 17 -24.92 11.67 -5.15
N THR A 18 -26.22 11.64 -5.34
CA THR A 18 -26.98 10.39 -5.39
C THR A 18 -26.46 9.52 -6.52
N ASN A 19 -25.84 8.41 -6.18
CA ASN A 19 -25.50 7.38 -7.17
C ASN A 19 -26.79 6.76 -7.67
N HIS A 20 -27.09 6.94 -8.92
CA HIS A 20 -28.15 6.19 -9.59
C HIS A 20 -27.62 4.86 -10.08
N PHE A 21 -28.46 3.84 -10.03
CA PHE A 21 -28.14 2.56 -10.62
C PHE A 21 -27.75 2.80 -12.09
N ASP A 22 -26.57 2.33 -12.50
CA ASP A 22 -26.00 2.53 -13.86
C ASP A 22 -25.39 3.92 -14.16
N GLN A 23 -25.31 4.82 -13.16
CA GLN A 23 -24.65 6.13 -13.31
C GLN A 23 -23.74 6.43 -12.09
N PRO A 24 -22.62 5.73 -11.94
CA PRO A 24 -21.72 5.98 -10.81
C PRO A 24 -21.06 7.36 -10.90
N VAL A 25 -20.99 8.03 -9.78
CA VAL A 25 -20.24 9.28 -9.59
C VAL A 25 -18.98 8.96 -8.81
N VAL A 26 -17.81 9.09 -9.44
CA VAL A 26 -16.54 8.59 -8.88
C VAL A 26 -15.44 9.63 -8.95
N GLY A 27 -14.55 9.60 -7.96
CA GLY A 27 -13.25 10.25 -7.99
C GLY A 27 -12.19 9.37 -8.67
N ARG A 28 -10.93 9.73 -8.51
CA ARG A 28 -9.81 9.01 -9.14
C ARG A 28 -9.74 7.54 -8.72
N LEU A 29 -9.83 7.27 -7.43
CA LEU A 29 -9.75 5.91 -6.88
C LEU A 29 -10.96 5.09 -7.29
N GLY A 30 -12.16 5.65 -7.21
CA GLY A 30 -13.38 4.99 -7.66
C GLY A 30 -13.37 4.70 -9.16
N PHE A 31 -12.82 5.60 -9.97
CA PHE A 31 -12.68 5.38 -11.41
C PHE A 31 -11.68 4.26 -11.73
N LEU A 32 -10.54 4.21 -11.05
CA LEU A 32 -9.58 3.11 -11.20
C LEU A 32 -10.19 1.77 -10.80
N SER A 33 -10.88 1.70 -9.67
CA SER A 33 -11.58 0.49 -9.22
C SER A 33 -12.64 0.04 -10.22
N LEU A 34 -13.38 0.97 -10.81
CA LEU A 34 -14.34 0.68 -11.87
C LEU A 34 -13.67 0.08 -13.11
N LEU A 35 -12.54 0.67 -13.55
CA LEU A 35 -11.76 0.16 -14.67
C LEU A 35 -11.21 -1.24 -14.38
N GLU A 36 -10.65 -1.46 -13.21
CA GLU A 36 -10.14 -2.78 -12.80
C GLU A 36 -11.25 -3.83 -12.84
N THR A 37 -12.43 -3.49 -12.36
CA THR A 37 -13.60 -4.37 -12.42
C THR A 37 -13.99 -4.68 -13.86
N TYR A 38 -14.06 -3.67 -14.70
CA TYR A 38 -14.42 -3.81 -16.11
C TYR A 38 -13.42 -4.66 -16.91
N LEU A 39 -12.14 -4.53 -16.58
CA LEU A 39 -11.05 -5.28 -17.21
C LEU A 39 -10.87 -6.69 -16.62
N GLY A 40 -11.66 -7.05 -15.60
CA GLY A 40 -11.52 -8.32 -14.89
C GLY A 40 -10.25 -8.42 -14.05
N LEU A 41 -9.65 -7.28 -13.71
CA LEU A 41 -8.42 -7.18 -12.92
C LEU A 41 -8.71 -6.93 -11.42
N ALA A 42 -9.98 -6.74 -11.06
CA ALA A 42 -10.38 -6.53 -9.67
C ALA A 42 -9.92 -7.70 -8.80
N LYS A 43 -9.08 -7.40 -7.81
CA LYS A 43 -8.64 -8.36 -6.80
C LYS A 43 -9.53 -8.25 -5.56
N PRO A 44 -9.60 -9.31 -4.73
CA PRO A 44 -10.25 -9.21 -3.43
C PRO A 44 -9.67 -8.03 -2.65
N ASP A 45 -10.55 -7.22 -2.07
CA ASP A 45 -10.16 -6.07 -1.26
C ASP A 45 -9.47 -6.58 0.01
N VAL A 46 -8.16 -6.39 0.08
CA VAL A 46 -7.38 -6.73 1.28
C VAL A 46 -7.33 -5.52 2.17
N SER A 47 -7.87 -5.64 3.38
CA SER A 47 -7.87 -4.52 4.33
C SER A 47 -6.45 -4.02 4.59
N SER A 48 -6.29 -2.72 4.72
CA SER A 48 -5.02 -2.10 5.05
C SER A 48 -4.45 -2.63 6.38
N ALA A 49 -5.31 -2.96 7.34
CA ALA A 49 -4.93 -3.58 8.60
C ALA A 49 -4.29 -4.97 8.41
N SER A 50 -4.83 -5.79 7.51
CA SER A 50 -4.26 -7.10 7.17
C SER A 50 -2.88 -6.95 6.53
N ARG A 51 -2.70 -6.00 5.62
CA ARG A 51 -1.40 -5.72 5.00
C ARG A 51 -0.37 -5.27 6.04
N VAL A 52 -0.75 -4.38 6.96
CA VAL A 52 0.12 -3.92 8.06
C VAL A 52 0.50 -5.08 8.98
N ALA A 53 -0.43 -5.97 9.31
CA ALA A 53 -0.16 -7.13 10.15
C ALA A 53 0.86 -8.09 9.50
N VAL A 54 0.70 -8.38 8.21
CA VAL A 54 1.65 -9.22 7.45
C VAL A 54 3.02 -8.54 7.40
N TYR A 55 3.07 -7.24 7.11
CA TYR A 55 4.32 -6.50 7.03
C TYR A 55 5.03 -6.39 8.38
N SER A 56 4.28 -6.23 9.47
CA SER A 56 4.82 -6.28 10.84
C SER A 56 5.47 -7.63 11.14
N GLY A 57 4.87 -8.72 10.69
CA GLY A 57 5.47 -10.06 10.80
C GLY A 57 6.78 -10.20 10.03
N LEU A 58 6.86 -9.63 8.83
CA LEU A 58 8.09 -9.61 8.01
C LEU A 58 9.20 -8.79 8.68
N LEU A 59 8.88 -7.61 9.20
CA LEU A 59 9.82 -6.77 9.94
C LEU A 59 10.36 -7.49 11.17
N ARG A 60 9.49 -8.15 11.92
CA ARG A 60 9.87 -8.92 13.11
C ARG A 60 10.81 -10.08 12.77
N ALA A 61 10.55 -10.80 11.69
CA ALA A 61 11.38 -11.91 11.23
C ALA A 61 12.77 -11.45 10.80
N GLN A 62 12.90 -10.23 10.28
CA GLN A 62 14.18 -9.65 9.81
C GLN A 62 14.88 -8.79 10.88
N ASP A 63 14.21 -8.51 11.99
CA ASP A 63 14.76 -7.68 13.07
C ASP A 63 15.82 -8.48 13.87
N ASN A 64 17.03 -7.95 13.90
CA ASN A 64 18.15 -8.48 14.68
C ASN A 64 18.56 -7.54 15.84
N GLY A 65 17.76 -6.52 16.15
CA GLY A 65 18.05 -5.50 17.14
C GLY A 65 18.95 -4.36 16.64
N GLY A 66 19.58 -4.51 15.49
CA GLY A 66 20.49 -3.52 14.89
C GLY A 66 19.98 -2.89 13.59
N ARG A 67 18.75 -3.14 13.21
CA ARG A 67 18.14 -2.52 12.04
C ARG A 67 17.80 -1.06 12.32
N PHE A 68 17.76 -0.23 11.27
CA PHE A 68 17.44 1.18 11.43
C PHE A 68 16.05 1.44 12.06
N TYR A 69 15.14 0.47 11.97
CA TYR A 69 13.79 0.53 12.52
C TYR A 69 13.64 -0.17 13.88
N SER A 70 14.67 -0.88 14.39
CA SER A 70 14.53 -1.76 15.56
C SER A 70 13.99 -1.05 16.79
N GLU A 71 14.50 0.13 17.15
CA GLU A 71 14.04 0.89 18.30
C GLU A 71 12.57 1.34 18.15
N SER A 72 12.24 1.90 17.00
CA SER A 72 10.86 2.33 16.69
C SER A 72 9.90 1.15 16.70
N PHE A 73 10.33 0.01 16.18
CA PHE A 73 9.53 -1.22 16.12
C PHE A 73 9.29 -1.82 17.52
N GLN A 74 10.26 -1.73 18.43
CA GLN A 74 10.08 -2.15 19.82
C GLN A 74 9.12 -1.24 20.57
N ALA A 75 9.16 0.08 20.31
CA ALA A 75 8.27 1.04 20.94
C ALA A 75 6.82 0.93 20.42
N ASP A 76 6.65 0.81 19.10
CA ASP A 76 5.35 0.70 18.41
C ASP A 76 5.51 -0.13 17.12
N SER A 77 5.27 -1.42 17.22
CA SER A 77 5.44 -2.33 16.10
C SER A 77 4.46 -2.09 14.97
N ILE A 78 3.21 -1.78 15.28
CA ILE A 78 2.14 -1.58 14.28
C ILE A 78 2.31 -0.22 13.59
N GLY A 79 2.54 0.85 14.34
CA GLY A 79 2.76 2.18 13.76
C GLY A 79 4.01 2.23 12.89
N THR A 80 5.09 1.58 13.31
CA THR A 80 6.32 1.46 12.51
C THR A 80 6.08 0.67 11.24
N ALA A 81 5.39 -0.48 11.32
CA ALA A 81 5.05 -1.28 10.15
C ALA A 81 4.15 -0.51 9.17
N ALA A 82 3.14 0.20 9.66
CA ALA A 82 2.26 1.02 8.83
C ALA A 82 3.04 2.11 8.08
N ARG A 83 3.96 2.79 8.75
CA ARG A 83 4.78 3.84 8.15
C ARG A 83 5.74 3.31 7.10
N LEU A 84 6.44 2.22 7.38
CA LEU A 84 7.38 1.62 6.43
C LEU A 84 6.66 1.00 5.24
N LEU A 85 5.49 0.42 5.45
CA LEU A 85 4.64 -0.08 4.37
C LEU A 85 4.15 1.04 3.45
N ALA A 86 3.78 2.20 4.01
CA ALA A 86 3.41 3.37 3.22
C ALA A 86 4.58 3.88 2.35
N TRP A 87 5.79 3.95 2.89
CA TRP A 87 6.99 4.30 2.11
C TRP A 87 7.27 3.29 1.01
N ARG A 88 7.18 2.03 1.31
CA ARG A 88 7.34 0.95 0.33
C ARG A 88 6.35 1.11 -0.82
N ASP A 89 5.08 1.32 -0.52
CA ASP A 89 4.03 1.46 -1.53
C ASP A 89 4.24 2.70 -2.39
N GLU A 90 4.66 3.82 -1.81
CA GLU A 90 5.02 5.05 -2.53
C GLU A 90 6.19 4.81 -3.49
N TRP A 91 7.24 4.14 -3.03
CA TRP A 91 8.40 3.83 -3.87
C TRP A 91 8.06 2.84 -5.00
N ARG A 92 7.21 1.87 -4.74
CA ARG A 92 6.69 0.96 -5.77
C ARG A 92 5.91 1.72 -6.85
N LEU A 93 5.07 2.64 -6.46
CA LEU A 93 4.36 3.53 -7.40
C LEU A 93 5.34 4.40 -8.21
N GLY A 94 6.45 4.80 -7.60
CA GLY A 94 7.54 5.53 -8.26
C GLY A 94 8.43 4.66 -9.16
N GLY A 95 8.17 3.35 -9.26
CA GLY A 95 8.91 2.43 -10.13
C GLY A 95 10.01 1.62 -9.42
N TRP A 96 10.12 1.69 -8.09
CA TRP A 96 11.11 0.88 -7.38
C TRP A 96 10.81 -0.62 -7.48
N GLY A 97 11.75 -1.39 -8.00
CA GLY A 97 11.62 -2.83 -8.19
C GLY A 97 11.79 -3.70 -6.94
N GLY A 98 12.08 -3.13 -5.76
CA GLY A 98 12.37 -3.87 -4.54
C GLY A 98 13.85 -4.27 -4.38
N ASN A 99 14.72 -3.81 -5.27
CA ASN A 99 16.15 -4.10 -5.25
C ASN A 99 16.94 -2.90 -4.73
N ALA A 100 18.11 -3.18 -4.17
CA ALA A 100 19.09 -2.15 -3.81
C ALA A 100 20.49 -2.57 -4.24
N GLN A 101 21.30 -1.59 -4.60
CA GLN A 101 22.72 -1.79 -4.93
C GLN A 101 23.56 -1.52 -3.67
N PRO A 102 24.77 -2.12 -3.54
CA PRO A 102 25.63 -1.95 -2.36
C PRO A 102 25.94 -0.50 -1.98
N GLU A 103 25.96 0.40 -2.95
CA GLU A 103 26.20 1.84 -2.78
C GLU A 103 24.99 2.63 -2.26
N HIS A 104 23.81 2.02 -2.21
CA HIS A 104 22.61 2.69 -1.71
C HIS A 104 22.65 2.86 -0.18
N PRO A 105 21.90 3.82 0.37
CA PRO A 105 21.81 4.02 1.81
C PRO A 105 21.36 2.74 2.54
N LEU A 106 21.89 2.54 3.75
CA LEU A 106 21.61 1.34 4.56
C LEU A 106 20.11 1.07 4.72
N ARG A 107 19.31 2.12 4.91
CA ARG A 107 17.84 2.00 5.02
C ARG A 107 17.22 1.33 3.80
N LEU A 108 17.68 1.68 2.61
CA LEU A 108 17.19 1.08 1.38
C LEU A 108 17.64 -0.36 1.23
N LEU A 109 18.88 -0.66 1.61
CA LEU A 109 19.41 -2.03 1.62
C LEU A 109 18.60 -2.95 2.55
N GLU A 110 18.28 -2.46 3.74
CA GLU A 110 17.49 -3.21 4.72
C GLU A 110 16.03 -3.41 4.26
N LEU A 111 15.43 -2.40 3.65
CA LEU A 111 14.07 -2.53 3.07
C LEU A 111 14.06 -3.47 1.87
N ALA A 112 15.08 -3.45 1.03
CA ALA A 112 15.23 -4.42 -0.08
C ALA A 112 15.33 -5.87 0.42
N ALA A 113 16.00 -6.10 1.54
CA ALA A 113 16.03 -7.41 2.17
C ALA A 113 14.65 -7.89 2.65
N ILE A 114 13.83 -6.96 3.17
CA ILE A 114 12.44 -7.24 3.54
C ILE A 114 11.61 -7.56 2.30
N GLU A 115 11.79 -6.83 1.20
CA GLU A 115 11.12 -7.11 -0.07
C GLU A 115 11.43 -8.51 -0.61
N THR A 116 12.68 -8.92 -0.51
CA THR A 116 13.08 -10.28 -0.91
C THR A 116 12.38 -11.34 -0.07
N ALA A 117 12.28 -11.13 1.25
CA ALA A 117 11.56 -12.01 2.16
C ALA A 117 10.03 -11.95 1.95
N ALA A 118 9.52 -10.81 1.49
CA ALA A 118 8.10 -10.59 1.24
C ALA A 118 7.60 -11.19 -0.08
N ALA A 119 8.49 -11.65 -0.95
CA ALA A 119 8.12 -12.15 -2.27
C ALA A 119 7.05 -13.24 -2.18
N GLY A 120 5.86 -12.91 -2.68
CA GLY A 120 4.70 -13.80 -2.70
C GLY A 120 3.87 -13.87 -1.41
N THR A 121 4.27 -13.20 -0.33
CA THR A 121 3.53 -13.22 0.95
C THR A 121 2.77 -11.94 1.24
N LEU A 122 3.25 -10.78 0.78
CA LEU A 122 2.57 -9.52 1.00
C LEU A 122 1.44 -9.33 -0.03
N PRO A 123 0.18 -9.22 0.40
CA PRO A 123 -0.91 -8.94 -0.51
C PRO A 123 -0.71 -7.60 -1.22
N ALA A 124 -1.08 -7.53 -2.49
CA ALA A 124 -1.11 -6.27 -3.22
C ALA A 124 -2.14 -5.33 -2.59
N GLY A 125 -1.77 -4.07 -2.50
CA GLY A 125 -2.67 -3.00 -2.07
C GLY A 125 -3.47 -2.47 -3.22
#